data_55fe0899ff7e8799a5b99d8be389a478
#
_entry.id   55fe0899ff7e8799a5b99d8be389a478
#
_cell.length_a   1.000
_cell.length_b   1.000
_cell.length_c   1.000
_cell.angle_alpha   90.00
_cell.angle_beta   90.00
_cell.angle_gamma   90.00
#
_symmetry.space_group_name_H-M   'P 1'
#
loop_
_entity.id
_entity.type
_entity.pdbx_description
1 polymer ?
#
loop_
_entity_poly.entity_id
_entity_poly.type
_entity_poly.pdbx_seq_one_letter_code
_entity_poly.pdbx_strand_id
1 'polypeptide(L)'
;MSSRLTYDLETKISRALGSENLPELSELIANLSAGDVLELMGRFGQKGRAVIYRMLHKDTAIRVFDLLPPSMQADLIGSLRDTEVAALFEQMDPDDRAELLDEVPAVVASNLMAGLSPEELELTGIVLGYPEDSIGRRMSPEFIRLHPNFTVSEAIATARRELDNAETIYTLPVVSDQRKLVGIVSLRDLMRATDDTLVGAIMSRPEYVNATDSAELAARRCADQRHLALAVVDAESRLVGIFTVDDALAILEEEDSEDHARIAGTEPLRHPYLAAQSYRSCVRE
;
A
#
# COMPACT_ATOMS: atom_id res chain seq x y z
N MET A 1 3.15 15.61 13.79
CA MET A 1 1.74 16.02 13.95
C MET A 1 1.29 15.52 15.31
N SER A 2 0.64 16.34 16.15
CA SER A 2 0.18 15.89 17.48
C SER A 2 -1.04 15.00 17.28
N SER A 3 -0.96 13.73 17.71
CA SER A 3 -2.09 12.79 17.68
C SER A 3 -3.28 13.42 18.42
N ARG A 4 -4.47 13.37 17.80
CA ARG A 4 -5.73 13.80 18.45
C ARG A 4 -6.22 12.80 19.51
N LEU A 5 -5.56 11.66 19.60
CA LEU A 5 -5.85 10.64 20.61
C LEU A 5 -5.35 11.11 21.98
N THR A 6 -6.26 11.60 22.78
CA THR A 6 -6.03 11.90 24.20
C THR A 6 -6.50 10.72 25.03
N TYR A 7 -5.90 10.53 26.21
CA TYR A 7 -6.33 9.50 27.19
C TYR A 7 -7.84 9.60 27.52
N ASP A 8 -8.38 10.82 27.55
CA ASP A 8 -9.82 11.05 27.79
C ASP A 8 -10.69 10.51 26.65
N LEU A 9 -10.26 10.70 25.38
CA LEU A 9 -10.98 10.18 24.21
C LEU A 9 -10.96 8.65 24.19
N GLU A 10 -9.81 8.03 24.44
CA GLU A 10 -9.66 6.59 24.52
C GLU A 10 -10.58 5.97 25.61
N THR A 11 -10.63 6.59 26.77
CA THR A 11 -11.50 6.16 27.86
C THR A 11 -12.99 6.24 27.49
N LYS A 12 -13.40 7.30 26.78
CA LYS A 12 -14.76 7.45 26.28
C LYS A 12 -15.10 6.38 25.23
N ILE A 13 -14.20 6.14 24.29
CA ILE A 13 -14.37 5.11 23.27
C ILE A 13 -14.45 3.71 23.91
N SER A 14 -13.57 3.40 24.86
CA SER A 14 -13.62 2.13 25.61
C SER A 14 -14.95 1.93 26.32
N ARG A 15 -15.49 3.01 26.93
CA ARG A 15 -16.81 2.97 27.58
C ARG A 15 -17.94 2.76 26.58
N ALA A 16 -17.92 3.48 25.45
CA ALA A 16 -18.94 3.36 24.41
C ALA A 16 -18.95 1.95 23.81
N LEU A 17 -17.78 1.35 23.58
CA LEU A 17 -17.64 -0.05 23.16
C LEU A 17 -18.18 -1.03 24.19
N GLY A 18 -17.84 -0.84 25.48
CA GLY A 18 -18.28 -1.73 26.57
C GLY A 18 -19.77 -1.64 26.87
N SER A 19 -20.41 -0.50 26.60
CA SER A 19 -21.86 -0.28 26.75
C SER A 19 -22.65 -0.48 25.46
N GLU A 20 -22.00 -0.89 24.35
CA GLU A 20 -22.59 -1.03 23.02
C GLU A 20 -23.31 0.25 22.53
N ASN A 21 -22.84 1.41 22.97
CA ASN A 21 -23.39 2.72 22.57
C ASN A 21 -22.80 3.16 21.24
N LEU A 22 -23.30 2.55 20.15
CA LEU A 22 -22.82 2.81 18.77
C LEU A 22 -23.00 4.26 18.31
N PRO A 23 -24.09 4.98 18.64
CA PRO A 23 -24.21 6.41 18.28
C PRO A 23 -23.09 7.25 18.89
N GLU A 24 -22.81 7.11 20.19
CA GLU A 24 -21.74 7.83 20.88
C GLU A 24 -20.36 7.47 20.28
N LEU A 25 -20.12 6.19 19.99
CA LEU A 25 -18.89 5.75 19.33
C LEU A 25 -18.71 6.43 17.97
N SER A 26 -19.74 6.46 17.14
CA SER A 26 -19.72 7.13 15.84
C SER A 26 -19.36 8.60 15.94
N GLU A 27 -19.94 9.33 16.90
CA GLU A 27 -19.64 10.75 17.12
C GLU A 27 -18.17 10.96 17.57
N LEU A 28 -17.66 10.08 18.44
CA LEU A 28 -16.29 10.17 18.96
C LEU A 28 -15.22 9.97 17.87
N ILE A 29 -15.50 9.09 16.88
CA ILE A 29 -14.53 8.75 15.83
C ILE A 29 -14.73 9.56 14.54
N ALA A 30 -15.87 10.25 14.36
CA ALA A 30 -16.25 10.93 13.12
C ALA A 30 -15.21 11.94 12.58
N ASN A 31 -14.43 12.56 13.48
CA ASN A 31 -13.45 13.60 13.14
C ASN A 31 -11.99 13.14 13.26
N LEU A 32 -11.75 11.84 13.44
CA LEU A 32 -10.41 11.28 13.47
C LEU A 32 -9.87 11.11 12.04
N SER A 33 -8.57 11.34 11.88
CA SER A 33 -7.89 10.99 10.63
C SER A 33 -7.72 9.46 10.53
N ALA A 34 -7.45 8.94 9.33
CA ALA A 34 -7.19 7.51 9.15
C ALA A 34 -6.03 7.03 10.04
N GLY A 35 -4.96 7.82 10.16
CA GLY A 35 -3.84 7.51 11.06
C GLY A 35 -4.23 7.50 12.55
N ASP A 36 -5.10 8.45 13.01
CA ASP A 36 -5.60 8.43 14.40
C ASP A 36 -6.48 7.18 14.65
N VAL A 37 -7.29 6.77 13.65
CA VAL A 37 -8.11 5.55 13.75
C VAL A 37 -7.24 4.31 13.78
N LEU A 38 -6.20 4.24 12.95
CA LEU A 38 -5.23 3.13 12.97
C LEU A 38 -4.57 2.99 14.35
N GLU A 39 -4.07 4.09 14.91
CA GLU A 39 -3.49 4.10 16.27
C GLU A 39 -4.52 3.66 17.33
N LEU A 40 -5.76 4.12 17.18
CA LEU A 40 -6.85 3.71 18.05
C LEU A 40 -7.11 2.20 17.96
N MET A 41 -7.24 1.66 16.74
CA MET A 41 -7.49 0.24 16.51
C MET A 41 -6.38 -0.64 17.10
N GLY A 42 -5.13 -0.19 17.06
CA GLY A 42 -3.99 -0.88 17.66
C GLY A 42 -4.12 -1.10 19.17
N ARG A 43 -4.96 -0.30 19.86
CA ARG A 43 -5.18 -0.38 21.31
C ARG A 43 -6.33 -1.29 21.74
N PHE A 44 -7.12 -1.79 20.78
CA PHE A 44 -8.27 -2.65 21.05
C PHE A 44 -8.05 -4.06 20.48
N GLY A 45 -8.65 -5.06 21.13
CA GLY A 45 -8.66 -6.43 20.60
C GLY A 45 -9.57 -6.58 19.38
N GLN A 46 -9.50 -7.71 18.69
CA GLN A 46 -10.17 -8.02 17.42
C GLN A 46 -11.65 -7.59 17.36
N LYS A 47 -12.45 -7.89 18.41
CA LYS A 47 -13.86 -7.50 18.47
C LYS A 47 -14.05 -5.98 18.48
N GLY A 48 -13.25 -5.27 19.26
CA GLY A 48 -13.30 -3.80 19.35
C GLY A 48 -12.91 -3.14 18.03
N ARG A 49 -11.88 -3.65 17.37
CA ARG A 49 -11.43 -3.22 16.03
C ARG A 49 -12.55 -3.35 15.00
N ALA A 50 -13.21 -4.50 14.95
CA ALA A 50 -14.30 -4.74 14.00
C ALA A 50 -15.49 -3.79 14.23
N VAL A 51 -15.82 -3.46 15.49
CA VAL A 51 -16.88 -2.50 15.80
C VAL A 51 -16.47 -1.09 15.41
N ILE A 52 -15.26 -0.65 15.76
CA ILE A 52 -14.73 0.67 15.37
C ILE A 52 -14.76 0.80 13.84
N TYR A 53 -14.23 -0.19 13.12
CA TYR A 53 -14.15 -0.19 11.67
C TYR A 53 -15.53 -0.06 11.01
N ARG A 54 -16.53 -0.82 11.44
CA ARG A 54 -17.91 -0.75 10.93
C ARG A 54 -18.60 0.60 11.16
N MET A 55 -18.11 1.40 12.10
CA MET A 55 -18.65 2.72 12.39
C MET A 55 -18.00 3.84 11.56
N LEU A 56 -16.97 3.53 10.77
CA LEU A 56 -16.30 4.49 9.90
C LEU A 56 -17.17 4.82 8.67
N HIS A 57 -17.02 6.04 8.17
CA HIS A 57 -17.48 6.38 6.82
C HIS A 57 -16.71 5.59 5.77
N LYS A 58 -17.36 5.24 4.64
CA LYS A 58 -16.79 4.41 3.59
C LYS A 58 -15.39 4.86 3.17
N ASP A 59 -15.21 6.13 2.82
CA ASP A 59 -13.91 6.66 2.36
C ASP A 59 -12.80 6.64 3.43
N THR A 60 -13.18 6.70 4.71
CA THR A 60 -12.25 6.58 5.83
C THR A 60 -11.93 5.11 6.09
N ALA A 61 -12.93 4.23 5.96
CA ALA A 61 -12.75 2.79 6.15
C ALA A 61 -11.76 2.20 5.14
N ILE A 62 -11.86 2.59 3.87
CA ILE A 62 -10.91 2.18 2.82
C ILE A 62 -9.50 2.61 3.20
N ARG A 63 -9.29 3.91 3.45
CA ARG A 63 -7.96 4.44 3.82
C ARG A 63 -7.38 3.85 5.10
N VAL A 64 -8.22 3.50 6.07
CA VAL A 64 -7.78 2.81 7.29
C VAL A 64 -7.38 1.39 6.97
N PHE A 65 -8.12 0.71 6.09
CA PHE A 65 -7.83 -0.66 5.68
C PHE A 65 -6.49 -0.75 4.96
N ASP A 66 -6.22 0.14 4.01
CA ASP A 66 -4.94 0.23 3.26
C ASP A 66 -3.73 0.50 4.18
N LEU A 67 -3.94 1.26 5.27
CA LEU A 67 -2.90 1.54 6.26
C LEU A 67 -2.71 0.43 7.31
N LEU A 68 -3.58 -0.60 7.35
CA LEU A 68 -3.45 -1.70 8.30
C LEU A 68 -2.35 -2.67 7.85
N PRO A 69 -1.48 -3.16 8.77
CA PRO A 69 -0.60 -4.28 8.47
C PRO A 69 -1.39 -5.49 7.95
N PRO A 70 -0.85 -6.29 7.02
CA PRO A 70 -1.55 -7.44 6.40
C PRO A 70 -2.14 -8.43 7.41
N SER A 71 -1.42 -8.70 8.49
CA SER A 71 -1.93 -9.56 9.58
C SER A 71 -3.17 -8.98 10.27
N MET A 72 -3.24 -7.66 10.41
CA MET A 72 -4.43 -6.99 10.98
C MET A 72 -5.58 -6.91 9.98
N GLN A 73 -5.28 -6.77 8.70
CA GLN A 73 -6.28 -6.86 7.62
C GLN A 73 -6.91 -8.25 7.62
N ALA A 74 -6.09 -9.32 7.69
CA ALA A 74 -6.56 -10.70 7.76
C ALA A 74 -7.47 -10.96 8.99
N ASP A 75 -7.09 -10.46 10.17
CA ASP A 75 -7.89 -10.52 11.41
C ASP A 75 -9.23 -9.78 11.26
N LEU A 76 -9.21 -8.62 10.60
CA LEU A 76 -10.41 -7.81 10.39
C LEU A 76 -11.35 -8.48 9.39
N ILE A 77 -10.83 -9.03 8.30
CA ILE A 77 -11.58 -9.82 7.32
C ILE A 77 -12.35 -10.95 7.98
N GLY A 78 -11.70 -11.69 8.88
CA GLY A 78 -12.37 -12.76 9.64
C GLY A 78 -13.52 -12.30 10.54
N SER A 79 -13.64 -10.99 10.77
CA SER A 79 -14.67 -10.37 11.61
C SER A 79 -15.73 -9.60 10.83
N LEU A 80 -15.54 -9.36 9.54
CA LEU A 80 -16.46 -8.66 8.65
C LEU A 80 -17.39 -9.64 7.92
N ARG A 81 -18.43 -9.11 7.26
CA ARG A 81 -19.31 -9.90 6.39
C ARG A 81 -18.67 -10.07 5.02
N ASP A 82 -18.91 -11.18 4.36
CA ASP A 82 -18.35 -11.50 3.02
C ASP A 82 -18.53 -10.35 2.00
N THR A 83 -19.66 -9.66 2.02
CA THR A 83 -19.95 -8.53 1.11
C THR A 83 -19.14 -7.27 1.44
N GLU A 84 -18.81 -7.05 2.72
CA GLU A 84 -17.95 -5.94 3.16
C GLU A 84 -16.51 -6.22 2.76
N VAL A 85 -16.07 -7.46 2.92
CA VAL A 85 -14.74 -7.94 2.56
C VAL A 85 -14.50 -7.85 1.05
N ALA A 86 -15.46 -8.35 0.25
CA ALA A 86 -15.33 -8.32 -1.21
C ALA A 86 -15.20 -6.88 -1.74
N ALA A 87 -15.99 -5.94 -1.18
CA ALA A 87 -15.94 -4.53 -1.59
C ALA A 87 -14.64 -3.83 -1.20
N LEU A 88 -13.98 -4.26 -0.12
CA LEU A 88 -12.67 -3.74 0.26
C LEU A 88 -11.59 -4.30 -0.64
N PHE A 89 -11.56 -5.61 -0.83
CA PHE A 89 -10.57 -6.30 -1.64
C PHE A 89 -10.58 -5.84 -3.11
N GLU A 90 -11.74 -5.53 -3.66
CA GLU A 90 -11.90 -4.96 -5.00
C GLU A 90 -11.24 -3.57 -5.14
N GLN A 91 -11.11 -2.80 -4.06
CA GLN A 91 -10.58 -1.44 -4.06
C GLN A 91 -9.10 -1.36 -3.66
N MET A 92 -8.48 -2.47 -3.27
CA MET A 92 -7.05 -2.53 -2.97
C MET A 92 -6.21 -2.50 -4.25
N ASP A 93 -4.99 -2.02 -4.14
CA ASP A 93 -4.00 -2.12 -5.20
C ASP A 93 -3.56 -3.59 -5.40
N PRO A 94 -3.10 -4.00 -6.59
CA PRO A 94 -2.80 -5.40 -6.89
C PRO A 94 -1.71 -6.04 -6.03
N ASP A 95 -0.71 -5.28 -5.60
CA ASP A 95 0.36 -5.70 -4.70
C ASP A 95 -0.14 -5.85 -3.27
N ASP A 96 -0.94 -4.91 -2.76
CA ASP A 96 -1.62 -5.03 -1.47
C ASP A 96 -2.55 -6.24 -1.41
N ARG A 97 -3.28 -6.52 -2.52
CA ARG A 97 -4.08 -7.75 -2.63
C ARG A 97 -3.22 -9.00 -2.50
N ALA A 98 -2.06 -9.00 -3.17
CA ALA A 98 -1.15 -10.16 -3.13
C ALA A 98 -0.62 -10.38 -1.71
N GLU A 99 -0.22 -9.33 -1.02
CA GLU A 99 0.26 -9.39 0.36
C GLU A 99 -0.82 -9.91 1.32
N LEU A 100 -2.05 -9.40 1.21
CA LEU A 100 -3.18 -9.90 1.98
C LEU A 100 -3.48 -11.38 1.70
N LEU A 101 -3.39 -11.82 0.44
CA LEU A 101 -3.64 -13.21 0.06
C LEU A 101 -2.63 -14.18 0.66
N ASP A 102 -1.40 -13.74 0.92
CA ASP A 102 -0.38 -14.55 1.60
C ASP A 102 -0.70 -14.75 3.09
N GLU A 103 -1.39 -13.81 3.73
CA GLU A 103 -1.73 -13.86 5.15
C GLU A 103 -3.05 -14.60 5.46
N VAL A 104 -3.97 -14.73 4.48
CA VAL A 104 -5.27 -15.34 4.73
C VAL A 104 -5.29 -16.83 4.41
N PRO A 105 -6.18 -17.64 5.06
CA PRO A 105 -6.35 -19.06 4.71
C PRO A 105 -6.75 -19.27 3.25
N ALA A 106 -6.24 -20.31 2.60
CA ALA A 106 -6.45 -20.61 1.18
C ALA A 106 -7.92 -20.60 0.72
N VAL A 107 -8.86 -20.99 1.60
CA VAL A 107 -10.30 -20.94 1.30
C VAL A 107 -10.78 -19.50 1.19
N VAL A 108 -10.30 -18.61 2.07
CA VAL A 108 -10.62 -17.17 2.05
C VAL A 108 -10.02 -16.55 0.80
N ALA A 109 -8.73 -16.81 0.54
CA ALA A 109 -8.03 -16.32 -0.66
C ALA A 109 -8.78 -16.69 -1.95
N SER A 110 -9.22 -17.96 -2.07
CA SER A 110 -9.98 -18.41 -3.25
C SER A 110 -11.32 -17.66 -3.42
N ASN A 111 -12.00 -17.36 -2.32
CA ASN A 111 -13.26 -16.63 -2.37
C ASN A 111 -13.05 -15.15 -2.75
N LEU A 112 -11.99 -14.52 -2.23
CA LEU A 112 -11.62 -13.14 -2.57
C LEU A 112 -11.28 -13.01 -4.05
N MET A 113 -10.43 -13.89 -4.56
CA MET A 113 -10.05 -13.93 -5.99
C MET A 113 -11.25 -14.16 -6.91
N ALA A 114 -12.20 -15.00 -6.52
CA ALA A 114 -13.41 -15.27 -7.30
C ALA A 114 -14.36 -14.05 -7.42
N GLY A 115 -14.21 -13.06 -6.54
CA GLY A 115 -14.98 -11.82 -6.54
C GLY A 115 -14.44 -10.73 -7.45
N LEU A 116 -13.17 -10.83 -7.90
CA LEU A 116 -12.51 -9.83 -8.73
C LEU A 116 -13.05 -9.81 -10.18
N SER A 117 -12.99 -8.65 -10.80
CA SER A 117 -13.18 -8.52 -12.24
C SER A 117 -12.04 -9.23 -13.01
N PRO A 118 -12.24 -9.58 -14.30
CA PRO A 118 -11.20 -10.21 -15.10
C PRO A 118 -9.89 -9.36 -15.18
N GLU A 119 -10.00 -8.04 -15.18
CA GLU A 119 -8.87 -7.11 -15.26
C GLU A 119 -8.08 -7.11 -13.94
N GLU A 120 -8.75 -6.98 -12.82
CA GLU A 120 -8.14 -7.03 -11.49
C GLU A 120 -7.53 -8.39 -11.17
N LEU A 121 -8.19 -9.48 -11.63
CA LEU A 121 -7.66 -10.83 -11.50
C LEU A 121 -6.35 -10.99 -12.29
N GLU A 122 -6.25 -10.40 -13.49
CA GLU A 122 -5.03 -10.41 -14.30
C GLU A 122 -3.92 -9.62 -13.60
N LEU A 123 -4.20 -8.39 -13.13
CA LEU A 123 -3.22 -7.55 -12.44
C LEU A 123 -2.69 -8.21 -11.17
N THR A 124 -3.59 -8.70 -10.30
CA THR A 124 -3.21 -9.42 -9.09
C THR A 124 -2.43 -10.70 -9.42
N GLY A 125 -2.83 -11.41 -10.48
CA GLY A 125 -2.14 -12.61 -10.97
C GLY A 125 -0.71 -12.35 -11.46
N ILE A 126 -0.43 -11.17 -12.03
CA ILE A 126 0.93 -10.76 -12.42
C ILE A 126 1.83 -10.70 -11.18
N VAL A 127 1.38 -10.05 -10.12
CA VAL A 127 2.12 -9.89 -8.86
C VAL A 127 2.32 -11.25 -8.18
N LEU A 128 1.26 -12.04 -8.06
CA LEU A 128 1.28 -13.39 -7.48
C LEU A 128 2.22 -14.36 -8.22
N GLY A 129 2.58 -14.07 -9.46
CA GLY A 129 3.51 -14.87 -10.26
C GLY A 129 4.98 -14.74 -9.84
N TYR A 130 5.33 -13.78 -8.98
CA TYR A 130 6.69 -13.57 -8.49
C TYR A 130 6.90 -14.21 -7.11
N PRO A 131 8.16 -14.55 -6.72
CA PRO A 131 8.48 -15.02 -5.37
C PRO A 131 8.11 -14.01 -4.28
N GLU A 132 7.69 -14.47 -3.11
CA GLU A 132 7.24 -13.63 -1.98
C GLU A 132 8.27 -12.56 -1.57
N ASP A 133 9.56 -12.92 -1.48
CA ASP A 133 10.64 -12.01 -1.07
C ASP A 133 11.16 -11.13 -2.21
N SER A 134 10.58 -11.20 -3.40
CA SER A 134 11.05 -10.45 -4.56
C SER A 134 10.33 -9.12 -4.71
N ILE A 135 11.02 -8.14 -5.33
CA ILE A 135 10.41 -6.85 -5.63
C ILE A 135 9.22 -6.96 -6.60
N GLY A 136 9.18 -8.01 -7.43
CA GLY A 136 8.04 -8.29 -8.30
C GLY A 136 6.76 -8.64 -7.53
N ARG A 137 6.88 -9.10 -6.26
CA ARG A 137 5.75 -9.34 -5.37
C ARG A 137 5.22 -8.08 -4.69
N ARG A 138 6.03 -7.02 -4.64
CA ARG A 138 5.78 -5.76 -3.94
C ARG A 138 5.69 -4.57 -4.90
N MET A 139 5.61 -4.80 -6.21
CA MET A 139 5.47 -3.76 -7.23
C MET A 139 4.02 -3.58 -7.63
N SER A 140 3.62 -2.37 -7.96
CA SER A 140 2.36 -2.14 -8.65
C SER A 140 2.51 -2.38 -10.17
N PRO A 141 1.64 -3.19 -10.80
CA PRO A 141 1.58 -3.33 -12.25
C PRO A 141 0.84 -2.16 -12.93
N GLU A 142 0.27 -1.24 -12.17
CA GLU A 142 -0.54 -0.11 -12.62
C GLU A 142 0.32 1.15 -12.81
N PHE A 143 0.90 1.31 -13.96
CA PHE A 143 1.81 2.41 -14.27
C PHE A 143 1.56 3.02 -15.65
N ILE A 144 1.82 4.31 -15.77
CA ILE A 144 1.74 5.05 -17.03
C ILE A 144 3.00 4.80 -17.85
N ARG A 145 2.83 4.37 -19.09
CA ARG A 145 3.92 4.16 -20.07
C ARG A 145 3.95 5.31 -21.06
N LEU A 146 5.12 5.93 -21.22
CA LEU A 146 5.37 6.91 -22.25
C LEU A 146 6.24 6.31 -23.36
N HIS A 147 6.19 6.91 -24.54
CA HIS A 147 7.04 6.57 -25.67
C HIS A 147 8.00 7.72 -25.98
N PRO A 148 9.28 7.46 -26.37
CA PRO A 148 10.26 8.52 -26.66
C PRO A 148 9.79 9.51 -27.75
N ASN A 149 8.95 9.05 -28.65
CA ASN A 149 8.41 9.86 -29.75
C ASN A 149 7.14 10.66 -29.38
N PHE A 150 6.61 10.49 -28.17
CA PHE A 150 5.51 11.35 -27.72
C PHE A 150 6.02 12.78 -27.53
N THR A 151 5.21 13.75 -27.89
CA THR A 151 5.39 15.12 -27.45
C THR A 151 5.03 15.25 -25.98
N VAL A 152 5.50 16.30 -25.33
CA VAL A 152 5.14 16.63 -23.94
C VAL A 152 3.62 16.77 -23.79
N SER A 153 2.95 17.41 -24.76
CA SER A 153 1.49 17.51 -24.79
C SER A 153 0.80 16.15 -24.78
N GLU A 154 1.25 15.21 -25.60
CA GLU A 154 0.73 13.84 -25.65
C GLU A 154 1.02 13.07 -24.35
N ALA A 155 2.20 13.23 -23.78
CA ALA A 155 2.57 12.62 -22.50
C ALA A 155 1.67 13.11 -21.34
N ILE A 156 1.42 14.41 -21.26
CA ILE A 156 0.52 15.01 -20.27
C ILE A 156 -0.93 14.53 -20.48
N ALA A 157 -1.37 14.46 -21.73
CA ALA A 157 -2.71 13.95 -22.05
C ALA A 157 -2.88 12.48 -21.65
N THR A 158 -1.83 11.66 -21.86
CA THR A 158 -1.80 10.27 -21.42
C THR A 158 -1.85 10.18 -19.87
N ALA A 159 -1.02 10.95 -19.18
CA ALA A 159 -1.03 10.98 -17.71
C ALA A 159 -2.39 11.40 -17.14
N ARG A 160 -3.06 12.37 -17.75
CA ARG A 160 -4.40 12.79 -17.32
C ARG A 160 -5.48 11.72 -17.54
N ARG A 161 -5.37 10.94 -18.59
CA ARG A 161 -6.33 9.88 -18.88
C ARG A 161 -6.22 8.69 -17.93
N GLU A 162 -5.00 8.38 -17.50
CA GLU A 162 -4.67 7.23 -16.67
C GLU A 162 -4.45 7.61 -15.20
N LEU A 163 -4.79 8.84 -14.82
CA LEU A 163 -4.51 9.43 -13.50
C LEU A 163 -5.08 8.62 -12.34
N ASP A 164 -6.31 8.13 -12.49
CA ASP A 164 -7.06 7.47 -11.41
C ASP A 164 -6.68 5.99 -11.24
N ASN A 165 -5.98 5.41 -12.25
CA ASN A 165 -5.62 4.00 -12.26
C ASN A 165 -4.11 3.78 -12.10
N ALA A 166 -3.31 4.84 -12.05
CA ALA A 166 -1.87 4.70 -12.00
C ALA A 166 -1.36 4.90 -10.58
N GLU A 167 -0.52 4.00 -10.12
CA GLU A 167 0.18 4.04 -8.83
C GLU A 167 0.84 5.40 -8.58
N THR A 168 1.50 5.95 -9.57
CA THR A 168 2.11 7.27 -9.50
C THR A 168 2.16 7.98 -10.83
N ILE A 169 2.08 9.31 -10.80
CA ILE A 169 2.32 10.19 -11.94
C ILE A 169 3.63 10.99 -11.83
N TYR A 170 4.34 10.85 -10.72
CA TYR A 170 5.56 11.63 -10.47
C TYR A 170 6.78 11.07 -11.19
N THR A 171 6.79 9.77 -11.44
CA THR A 171 7.86 9.04 -12.13
C THR A 171 7.24 8.26 -13.29
N LEU A 172 7.51 8.68 -14.51
CA LEU A 172 6.87 8.14 -15.71
C LEU A 172 7.91 7.37 -16.55
N PRO A 173 7.83 6.04 -16.58
CA PRO A 173 8.68 5.20 -17.39
C PRO A 173 8.48 5.45 -18.90
N VAL A 174 9.59 5.50 -19.63
CA VAL A 174 9.62 5.61 -21.09
C VAL A 174 10.07 4.29 -21.67
N VAL A 175 9.25 3.71 -22.55
CA VAL A 175 9.50 2.39 -23.15
C VAL A 175 9.59 2.45 -24.65
N SER A 176 10.38 1.55 -25.24
CA SER A 176 10.44 1.33 -26.68
C SER A 176 9.22 0.54 -27.19
N ASP A 177 9.08 0.39 -28.52
CA ASP A 177 8.07 -0.46 -29.16
C ASP A 177 8.12 -1.93 -28.67
N GLN A 178 9.28 -2.38 -28.20
CA GLN A 178 9.49 -3.72 -27.64
C GLN A 178 9.20 -3.77 -26.12
N ARG A 179 8.58 -2.74 -25.57
CA ARG A 179 8.30 -2.59 -24.12
C ARG A 179 9.57 -2.53 -23.24
N LYS A 180 10.77 -2.36 -23.82
CA LYS A 180 12.00 -2.20 -23.03
C LYS A 180 12.06 -0.82 -22.43
N LEU A 181 12.45 -0.76 -21.17
CA LEU A 181 12.68 0.49 -20.47
C LEU A 181 13.87 1.23 -21.08
N VAL A 182 13.66 2.44 -21.61
CA VAL A 182 14.70 3.25 -22.27
C VAL A 182 14.98 4.57 -21.55
N GLY A 183 14.08 5.03 -20.68
CA GLY A 183 14.24 6.25 -19.93
C GLY A 183 13.19 6.41 -18.85
N ILE A 184 13.33 7.48 -18.08
CA ILE A 184 12.34 7.96 -17.12
C ILE A 184 12.18 9.45 -17.29
N VAL A 185 10.95 9.94 -17.18
CA VAL A 185 10.66 11.37 -17.17
C VAL A 185 9.85 11.69 -15.92
N SER A 186 10.17 12.79 -15.23
CA SER A 186 9.36 13.24 -14.10
C SER A 186 8.22 14.15 -14.57
N LEU A 187 7.12 14.17 -13.81
CA LEU A 187 6.06 15.17 -14.04
C LEU A 187 6.63 16.59 -14.07
N ARG A 188 7.62 16.90 -13.22
CA ARG A 188 8.30 18.20 -13.19
C ARG A 188 8.98 18.54 -14.51
N ASP A 189 9.62 17.56 -15.16
CA ASP A 189 10.31 17.79 -16.43
C ASP A 189 9.31 17.99 -17.56
N LEU A 190 8.20 17.26 -17.57
CA LEU A 190 7.09 17.51 -18.49
C LEU A 190 6.53 18.93 -18.33
N MET A 191 6.27 19.36 -17.09
CA MET A 191 5.74 20.70 -16.79
C MET A 191 6.72 21.84 -17.12
N ARG A 192 8.02 21.57 -17.23
CA ARG A 192 9.05 22.54 -17.56
C ARG A 192 9.28 22.68 -19.06
N ALA A 193 9.07 21.62 -19.81
CA ALA A 193 9.32 21.59 -21.24
C ALA A 193 8.16 22.23 -22.05
N THR A 194 8.41 22.57 -23.32
CA THR A 194 7.36 23.05 -24.21
C THR A 194 6.57 21.90 -24.80
N ASP A 195 5.31 22.14 -25.14
CA ASP A 195 4.34 21.15 -25.60
C ASP A 195 4.83 20.28 -26.78
N ASP A 196 5.59 20.87 -27.70
CA ASP A 196 6.11 20.20 -28.90
C ASP A 196 7.43 19.43 -28.66
N THR A 197 8.02 19.53 -27.47
CA THR A 197 9.25 18.81 -27.13
C THR A 197 8.99 17.31 -27.08
N LEU A 198 9.90 16.51 -27.67
CA LEU A 198 9.79 15.06 -27.57
C LEU A 198 10.23 14.55 -26.19
N VAL A 199 9.51 13.57 -25.65
CA VAL A 199 9.83 12.88 -24.39
C VAL A 199 11.26 12.34 -24.43
N GLY A 200 11.69 11.76 -25.57
CA GLY A 200 13.04 11.27 -25.76
C GLY A 200 14.15 12.30 -25.61
N ALA A 201 13.84 13.60 -25.78
CA ALA A 201 14.81 14.69 -25.61
C ALA A 201 14.98 15.14 -24.14
N ILE A 202 13.99 14.86 -23.30
CA ILE A 202 13.98 15.30 -21.89
C ILE A 202 14.07 14.14 -20.88
N MET A 203 13.91 12.89 -21.34
CA MET A 203 14.04 11.72 -20.47
C MET A 203 15.48 11.59 -19.94
N SER A 204 15.59 11.12 -18.71
CA SER A 204 16.83 10.75 -18.07
C SER A 204 17.11 9.26 -18.22
N ARG A 205 18.35 8.85 -17.92
CA ARG A 205 18.71 7.43 -17.85
C ARG A 205 17.84 6.73 -16.80
N PRO A 206 17.26 5.56 -17.11
CA PRO A 206 16.38 4.89 -16.17
C PRO A 206 17.17 4.28 -15.00
N GLU A 207 16.67 4.52 -13.80
CA GLU A 207 16.99 3.73 -12.63
C GLU A 207 15.93 2.66 -12.51
N TYR A 208 16.36 1.41 -12.32
CA TYR A 208 15.45 0.25 -12.26
C TYR A 208 16.00 -0.86 -11.37
N VAL A 209 15.13 -1.79 -11.01
CA VAL A 209 15.42 -3.06 -10.33
C VAL A 209 14.83 -4.21 -11.15
N ASN A 210 15.39 -5.43 -11.01
CA ASN A 210 14.80 -6.59 -11.66
C ASN A 210 13.70 -7.17 -10.78
N ALA A 211 12.60 -7.62 -11.37
CA ALA A 211 11.46 -8.16 -10.64
C ALA A 211 11.80 -9.33 -9.68
N THR A 212 12.93 -10.01 -9.92
CA THR A 212 13.44 -11.11 -9.09
C THR A 212 14.45 -10.66 -8.03
N ASP A 213 14.80 -9.37 -7.97
CA ASP A 213 15.68 -8.84 -6.92
C ASP A 213 14.95 -8.86 -5.57
N SER A 214 15.71 -8.89 -4.46
CA SER A 214 15.14 -8.83 -3.10
C SER A 214 14.37 -7.52 -2.89
N ALA A 215 13.18 -7.62 -2.31
CA ALA A 215 12.35 -6.47 -1.95
C ALA A 215 13.06 -5.54 -0.98
N GLU A 216 13.72 -6.09 0.07
CA GLU A 216 14.50 -5.32 1.04
C GLU A 216 15.64 -4.51 0.39
N LEU A 217 16.43 -5.14 -0.50
CA LEU A 217 17.52 -4.45 -1.18
C LEU A 217 17.01 -3.36 -2.12
N ALA A 218 15.88 -3.57 -2.78
CA ALA A 218 15.23 -2.58 -3.62
C ALA A 218 14.69 -1.41 -2.79
N ALA A 219 14.08 -1.68 -1.63
CA ALA A 219 13.58 -0.68 -0.68
C ALA A 219 14.72 0.18 -0.14
N ARG A 220 15.83 -0.42 0.32
CA ARG A 220 17.03 0.30 0.75
C ARG A 220 17.59 1.19 -0.37
N ARG A 221 17.64 0.69 -1.60
CA ARG A 221 18.10 1.46 -2.76
C ARG A 221 17.17 2.64 -3.07
N CYS A 222 15.85 2.46 -3.01
CA CYS A 222 14.87 3.50 -3.20
C CYS A 222 15.05 4.64 -2.18
N ALA A 223 15.15 4.29 -0.90
CA ALA A 223 15.32 5.23 0.21
C ALA A 223 16.69 5.96 0.15
N ASP A 224 17.79 5.25 0.00
CA ASP A 224 19.17 5.80 0.00
C ASP A 224 19.39 6.79 -1.15
N GLN A 225 18.84 6.48 -2.32
CA GLN A 225 18.97 7.31 -3.52
C GLN A 225 17.86 8.37 -3.62
N ARG A 226 16.90 8.36 -2.70
CA ARG A 226 15.77 9.31 -2.62
C ARG A 226 14.92 9.32 -3.88
N HIS A 227 14.69 8.16 -4.46
CA HIS A 227 13.73 8.01 -5.55
C HIS A 227 12.30 8.04 -5.01
N LEU A 228 11.39 8.68 -5.73
CA LEU A 228 9.95 8.61 -5.43
C LEU A 228 9.37 7.28 -5.88
N ALA A 229 9.95 6.69 -6.93
CA ALA A 229 9.62 5.36 -7.40
C ALA A 229 10.76 4.80 -8.25
N LEU A 230 10.85 3.47 -8.32
CA LEU A 230 11.78 2.72 -9.18
C LEU A 230 10.98 1.93 -10.23
N ALA A 231 11.45 1.94 -11.46
CA ALA A 231 10.91 1.05 -12.48
C ALA A 231 11.32 -0.40 -12.20
N VAL A 232 10.40 -1.35 -12.36
CA VAL A 232 10.68 -2.78 -12.22
C VAL A 232 10.66 -3.43 -13.59
N VAL A 233 11.72 -4.21 -13.90
CA VAL A 233 11.89 -4.85 -15.21
C VAL A 233 12.06 -6.36 -15.09
N ASP A 234 11.68 -7.08 -16.16
CA ASP A 234 11.97 -8.52 -16.29
C ASP A 234 13.41 -8.78 -16.76
N ALA A 235 13.76 -10.06 -16.94
CA ALA A 235 15.07 -10.49 -17.40
C ALA A 235 15.45 -9.97 -18.80
N GLU A 236 14.47 -9.62 -19.64
CA GLU A 236 14.64 -9.03 -20.96
C GLU A 236 14.64 -7.50 -20.97
N SER A 237 14.68 -6.87 -19.78
CA SER A 237 14.60 -5.42 -19.56
C SER A 237 13.28 -4.80 -20.03
N ARG A 238 12.20 -5.56 -20.06
CA ARG A 238 10.86 -5.04 -20.30
C ARG A 238 10.26 -4.54 -18.99
N LEU A 239 9.60 -3.41 -19.05
CA LEU A 239 8.91 -2.83 -17.91
C LEU A 239 7.73 -3.72 -17.49
N VAL A 240 7.68 -4.14 -16.23
CA VAL A 240 6.64 -5.01 -15.67
C VAL A 240 5.90 -4.37 -14.50
N GLY A 241 6.48 -3.36 -13.84
CA GLY A 241 5.86 -2.67 -12.72
C GLY A 241 6.59 -1.39 -12.32
N ILE A 242 6.06 -0.77 -11.29
CA ILE A 242 6.67 0.35 -10.59
C ILE A 242 6.64 0.06 -9.08
N PHE A 243 7.67 0.52 -8.37
CA PHE A 243 7.81 0.35 -6.93
C PHE A 243 8.00 1.70 -6.29
N THR A 244 7.14 2.09 -5.37
CA THR A 244 7.07 3.44 -4.80
C THR A 244 7.86 3.58 -3.51
N VAL A 245 8.07 4.81 -3.05
CA VAL A 245 8.85 5.09 -1.85
C VAL A 245 8.09 4.78 -0.56
N ASP A 246 6.77 4.87 -0.57
CA ASP A 246 5.90 4.51 0.55
C ASP A 246 5.94 3.02 0.84
N ASP A 247 5.86 2.16 -0.20
CA ASP A 247 6.07 0.71 -0.07
C ASP A 247 7.50 0.39 0.38
N ALA A 248 8.48 1.12 -0.15
CA ALA A 248 9.87 0.97 0.31
C ALA A 248 10.01 1.24 1.81
N LEU A 249 9.33 2.27 2.32
CA LEU A 249 9.35 2.58 3.75
C LEU A 249 8.63 1.52 4.59
N ALA A 250 7.50 1.00 4.10
CA ALA A 250 6.76 -0.08 4.76
C ALA A 250 7.62 -1.34 4.91
N ILE A 251 8.29 -1.77 3.84
CA ILE A 251 9.20 -2.92 3.87
C ILE A 251 10.35 -2.70 4.87
N LEU A 252 10.95 -1.51 4.90
CA LEU A 252 12.05 -1.22 5.81
C LEU A 252 11.60 -1.21 7.28
N GLU A 253 10.40 -0.73 7.57
CA GLU A 253 9.82 -0.78 8.92
C GLU A 253 9.52 -2.22 9.36
N GLU A 254 9.06 -3.07 8.46
CA GLU A 254 8.80 -4.49 8.70
C GLU A 254 10.11 -5.22 9.04
N GLU A 255 11.15 -5.07 8.21
CA GLU A 255 12.48 -5.66 8.40
C GLU A 255 13.14 -5.21 9.71
N ASP A 256 13.11 -3.89 10.01
CA ASP A 256 13.64 -3.36 11.28
C ASP A 256 12.91 -3.98 12.49
N SER A 257 11.60 -4.20 12.39
CA SER A 257 10.78 -4.84 13.43
C SER A 257 11.17 -6.30 13.64
N GLU A 258 11.36 -7.05 12.55
CA GLU A 258 11.80 -8.45 12.60
C GLU A 258 13.22 -8.59 13.18
N ASP A 259 14.16 -7.75 12.78
CA ASP A 259 15.52 -7.77 13.28
C ASP A 259 15.58 -7.45 14.78
N HIS A 260 14.79 -6.48 15.24
CA HIS A 260 14.66 -6.20 16.68
C HIS A 260 14.08 -7.38 17.47
N ALA A 261 13.09 -8.08 16.92
CA ALA A 261 12.50 -9.25 17.53
C ALA A 261 13.49 -10.43 17.61
N ARG A 262 14.25 -10.67 16.55
CA ARG A 262 15.32 -11.68 16.51
C ARG A 262 16.40 -11.40 17.56
N ILE A 263 16.84 -10.15 17.70
CA ILE A 263 17.85 -9.74 18.71
C ILE A 263 17.30 -9.89 20.13
N ALA A 264 16.02 -9.57 20.35
CA ALA A 264 15.37 -9.67 21.66
C ALA A 264 14.98 -11.12 22.04
N GLY A 265 15.09 -12.10 21.13
CA GLY A 265 14.65 -13.48 21.32
C GLY A 265 13.12 -13.58 21.57
N THR A 266 12.36 -12.63 21.03
CA THR A 266 10.89 -12.56 21.11
C THR A 266 10.31 -12.74 19.71
N GLU A 267 9.03 -13.09 19.61
CA GLU A 267 8.35 -13.08 18.32
C GLU A 267 8.31 -11.65 17.76
N PRO A 268 8.41 -11.47 16.42
CA PRO A 268 8.27 -10.17 15.78
C PRO A 268 6.96 -9.50 16.19
N LEU A 269 7.01 -8.19 16.38
CA LEU A 269 5.80 -7.42 16.68
C LEU A 269 4.93 -7.38 15.42
N ARG A 270 3.80 -8.07 15.45
CA ARG A 270 2.80 -8.03 14.35
C ARG A 270 2.05 -6.70 14.26
N HIS A 271 2.56 -5.64 14.93
CA HIS A 271 1.93 -4.32 14.98
C HIS A 271 2.98 -3.21 15.02
N PRO A 272 2.70 -2.01 14.47
CA PRO A 272 3.60 -0.87 14.53
C PRO A 272 4.07 -0.57 15.96
N TYR A 273 5.33 -0.22 16.13
CA TYR A 273 6.00 -0.01 17.43
C TYR A 273 5.24 0.94 18.38
N LEU A 274 4.54 1.94 17.86
CA LEU A 274 3.72 2.86 18.64
C LEU A 274 2.50 2.19 19.31
N ALA A 275 1.96 1.14 18.71
CA ALA A 275 0.86 0.36 19.29
C ALA A 275 1.34 -0.61 20.38
N ALA A 276 2.59 -1.09 20.29
CA ALA A 276 3.15 -2.07 21.24
C ALA A 276 3.53 -1.46 22.60
N GLN A 277 3.87 -0.16 22.66
CA GLN A 277 4.20 0.49 23.94
C GLN A 277 3.02 0.57 24.90
N SER A 278 1.77 0.60 24.40
CA SER A 278 0.57 0.64 25.24
C SER A 278 0.18 -0.72 25.82
N TYR A 279 0.66 -1.83 25.25
CA TYR A 279 0.31 -3.19 25.71
C TYR A 279 1.01 -3.60 27.02
N ARG A 280 2.18 -3.01 27.33
CA ARG A 280 2.94 -3.34 28.55
C ARG A 280 2.35 -2.78 29.85
N SER A 281 1.42 -1.84 29.78
CA SER A 281 0.80 -1.26 30.98
C SER A 281 -0.46 -2.00 31.47
N CYS A 282 -1.07 -2.86 30.65
CA CYS A 282 -2.31 -3.59 31.00
C CYS A 282 -2.11 -5.01 31.55
N VAL A 283 -0.87 -5.53 31.65
CA VAL A 283 -0.59 -6.89 32.17
C VAL A 283 -0.04 -6.89 33.59
N ARG A 284 -0.14 -5.75 34.30
CA ARG A 284 0.15 -5.69 35.75
C ARG A 284 -1.07 -5.11 36.49
N GLU A 285 -2.06 -5.96 36.69
CA GLU A 285 -2.91 -5.99 37.91
C GLU A 285 -3.65 -7.33 37.93
#